data_365b7952d4dbb0ca2c42c774427bb77f
#
_entry.id   365b7952d4dbb0ca2c42c774427bb77f
#
_cell.length_a   1.000
_cell.length_b   1.000
_cell.length_c   1.000
_cell.angle_alpha   90.00
_cell.angle_beta   90.00
_cell.angle_gamma   90.00
#
_symmetry.space_group_name_H-M   'P 1'
#
loop_
_entity.id
_entity.type
_entity.pdbx_description
1 polymer ?
#
loop_
_entity_poly.entity_id
_entity_poly.type
_entity_poly.pdbx_seq_one_letter_code
_entity_poly.pdbx_strand_id
1 'polypeptide(L)'
;GSSAYYLRYMDPHNGDALVSREADEYWRSVDLYVGGIEHATGHLMYSRFWNMFLYDLGYVCESEPFRKLVNQGMIQGRSNFVYRVVGTNKFVSLGLKDQYDTQEIHVDVNIVRNDLLDLEAFRAWRSEFADAEFILEDGKYLCGWAVEKMSKSMFNVVNPDHIVEDYGADTLRMYEMFLGPLEQSKPWYLSLIHISEPTRP
;
A
#
# COMPACT_ATOMS: atom_id res chain seq x y z
N GLY A 1 -2.17 -7.98 -24.09
CA GLY A 1 -2.13 -9.03 -23.06
C GLY A 1 -2.89 -8.64 -21.80
N SER A 2 -2.50 -7.59 -21.07
CA SER A 2 -3.08 -7.25 -19.78
C SER A 2 -4.58 -6.92 -19.80
N SER A 3 -5.12 -6.47 -20.93
CA SER A 3 -6.53 -6.08 -21.04
C SER A 3 -7.50 -7.23 -21.31
N ALA A 4 -6.99 -8.41 -21.73
CA ALA A 4 -7.84 -9.54 -22.16
C ALA A 4 -7.35 -10.90 -21.63
N TYR A 5 -6.47 -10.92 -20.60
CA TYR A 5 -5.90 -12.17 -20.08
C TYR A 5 -6.97 -13.09 -19.48
N TYR A 6 -8.05 -12.56 -18.94
CA TYR A 6 -9.15 -13.34 -18.39
C TYR A 6 -9.81 -14.23 -19.44
N LEU A 7 -9.91 -13.79 -20.70
CA LEU A 7 -10.36 -14.64 -21.81
C LEU A 7 -9.38 -15.77 -22.10
N ARG A 8 -8.08 -15.47 -22.11
CA ARG A 8 -7.04 -16.49 -22.29
C ARG A 8 -7.04 -17.54 -21.17
N TYR A 9 -7.38 -17.15 -19.94
CA TYR A 9 -7.47 -18.08 -18.81
C TYR A 9 -8.63 -19.07 -18.91
N MET A 10 -9.69 -18.73 -19.68
CA MET A 10 -10.79 -19.65 -19.95
C MET A 10 -10.35 -20.81 -20.86
N ASP A 11 -9.34 -20.59 -21.72
CA ASP A 11 -8.87 -21.57 -22.72
C ASP A 11 -7.35 -21.43 -22.94
N PRO A 12 -6.52 -21.75 -21.92
CA PRO A 12 -5.09 -21.40 -21.90
C PRO A 12 -4.25 -22.14 -22.94
N HIS A 13 -4.70 -23.31 -23.40
CA HIS A 13 -3.97 -24.16 -24.33
C HIS A 13 -4.40 -23.99 -25.80
N ASN A 14 -5.36 -23.14 -26.09
CA ASN A 14 -5.85 -22.90 -27.44
C ASN A 14 -4.78 -22.16 -28.27
N GLY A 15 -4.28 -22.81 -29.31
CA GLY A 15 -3.28 -22.23 -30.23
C GLY A 15 -3.89 -21.41 -31.37
N ASP A 16 -5.17 -21.58 -31.66
CA ASP A 16 -5.82 -21.03 -32.86
C ASP A 16 -6.61 -19.74 -32.57
N ALA A 17 -7.14 -19.60 -31.34
CA ALA A 17 -7.96 -18.47 -30.93
C ALA A 17 -7.59 -17.97 -29.52
N LEU A 18 -7.98 -16.74 -29.19
CA LEU A 18 -7.81 -16.17 -27.85
C LEU A 18 -8.60 -16.99 -26.82
N VAL A 19 -9.81 -17.40 -27.18
CA VAL A 19 -10.73 -18.28 -26.45
C VAL A 19 -11.60 -19.00 -27.48
N SER A 20 -11.90 -20.28 -27.28
CA SER A 20 -12.87 -21.01 -28.08
C SER A 20 -14.29 -20.57 -27.75
N ARG A 21 -15.20 -20.71 -28.70
CA ARG A 21 -16.62 -20.41 -28.48
C ARG A 21 -17.22 -21.23 -27.36
N GLU A 22 -16.85 -22.52 -27.30
CA GLU A 22 -17.32 -23.43 -26.25
C GLU A 22 -16.87 -22.99 -24.86
N ALA A 23 -15.60 -22.60 -24.69
CA ALA A 23 -15.08 -22.13 -23.42
C ALA A 23 -15.70 -20.78 -23.01
N ASP A 24 -15.88 -19.86 -23.96
CA ASP A 24 -16.52 -18.57 -23.72
C ASP A 24 -17.99 -18.72 -23.30
N GLU A 25 -18.77 -19.58 -23.94
CA GLU A 25 -20.15 -19.86 -23.59
C GLU A 25 -20.30 -20.60 -22.25
N TYR A 26 -19.30 -21.42 -21.87
CA TYR A 26 -19.27 -22.10 -20.58
C TYR A 26 -18.95 -21.16 -19.42
N TRP A 27 -17.86 -20.41 -19.51
CA TRP A 27 -17.37 -19.53 -18.44
C TRP A 27 -18.09 -18.18 -18.39
N ARG A 28 -18.42 -17.60 -19.56
CA ARG A 28 -19.10 -16.30 -19.71
C ARG A 28 -18.32 -15.15 -19.03
N SER A 29 -19.03 -14.13 -18.53
CA SER A 29 -18.43 -13.06 -17.72
C SER A 29 -17.85 -13.60 -16.41
N VAL A 30 -16.73 -13.05 -15.97
CA VAL A 30 -16.13 -13.38 -14.66
C VAL A 30 -17.09 -13.00 -13.53
N ASP A 31 -17.41 -13.93 -12.66
CA ASP A 31 -18.41 -13.73 -11.61
C ASP A 31 -17.96 -12.73 -10.54
N LEU A 32 -16.70 -12.80 -10.14
CA LEU A 32 -16.10 -11.90 -9.15
C LEU A 32 -14.70 -11.50 -9.57
N TYR A 33 -14.47 -10.21 -9.71
CA TYR A 33 -13.18 -9.62 -10.04
C TYR A 33 -12.69 -8.72 -8.92
N VAL A 34 -11.54 -9.05 -8.33
CA VAL A 34 -10.97 -8.35 -7.18
C VAL A 34 -9.66 -7.69 -7.60
N GLY A 35 -9.52 -6.40 -7.34
CA GLY A 35 -8.30 -5.67 -7.66
C GLY A 35 -8.31 -4.24 -7.15
N GLY A 36 -7.13 -3.64 -7.00
CA GLY A 36 -6.98 -2.28 -6.48
C GLY A 36 -7.60 -1.23 -7.42
N ILE A 37 -8.10 -0.15 -6.81
CA ILE A 37 -8.73 0.96 -7.53
C ILE A 37 -7.74 1.69 -8.48
N GLU A 38 -6.45 1.55 -8.27
CA GLU A 38 -5.39 2.10 -9.14
C GLU A 38 -5.46 1.56 -10.58
N HIS A 39 -6.14 0.42 -10.79
CA HIS A 39 -6.33 -0.18 -12.10
C HIS A 39 -7.56 0.36 -12.85
N ALA A 40 -8.36 1.25 -12.24
CA ALA A 40 -9.63 1.74 -12.81
C ALA A 40 -9.42 2.48 -14.13
N THR A 41 -8.45 3.40 -14.21
CA THR A 41 -8.18 4.23 -15.40
C THR A 41 -7.31 3.52 -16.45
N GLY A 42 -6.75 2.38 -16.14
CA GLY A 42 -5.93 1.59 -17.05
C GLY A 42 -6.61 0.27 -17.40
N HIS A 43 -6.24 -0.79 -16.67
CA HIS A 43 -6.67 -2.15 -16.94
C HIS A 43 -8.19 -2.33 -17.04
N LEU A 44 -8.96 -1.82 -16.07
CA LEU A 44 -10.42 -2.04 -16.03
C LEU A 44 -11.13 -1.36 -17.22
N MET A 45 -10.75 -0.13 -17.55
CA MET A 45 -11.30 0.59 -18.69
C MET A 45 -10.97 -0.11 -20.02
N TYR A 46 -9.72 -0.52 -20.20
CA TYR A 46 -9.32 -1.24 -21.42
C TYR A 46 -9.93 -2.64 -21.50
N SER A 47 -10.05 -3.37 -20.40
CA SER A 47 -10.71 -4.68 -20.39
C SER A 47 -12.16 -4.57 -20.84
N ARG A 48 -12.88 -3.59 -20.32
CA ARG A 48 -14.27 -3.34 -20.70
C ARG A 48 -14.38 -2.93 -22.18
N PHE A 49 -13.54 -2.00 -22.63
CA PHE A 49 -13.52 -1.57 -24.03
C PHE A 49 -13.27 -2.74 -24.99
N TRP A 50 -12.23 -3.53 -24.74
CA TRP A 50 -11.90 -4.67 -25.58
C TRP A 50 -12.97 -5.75 -25.55
N ASN A 51 -13.56 -6.04 -24.41
CA ASN A 51 -14.61 -7.04 -24.30
C ASN A 51 -15.85 -6.62 -25.12
N MET A 52 -16.29 -5.38 -25.00
CA MET A 52 -17.42 -4.85 -25.76
C MET A 52 -17.12 -4.86 -27.27
N PHE A 53 -15.92 -4.49 -27.68
CA PHE A 53 -15.49 -4.55 -29.08
C PHE A 53 -15.49 -6.00 -29.61
N LEU A 54 -14.98 -6.96 -28.87
CA LEU A 54 -15.01 -8.37 -29.24
C LEU A 54 -16.44 -8.94 -29.27
N TYR A 55 -17.31 -8.47 -28.40
CA TYR A 55 -18.73 -8.80 -28.41
C TYR A 55 -19.42 -8.28 -29.67
N ASP A 56 -19.18 -7.04 -30.07
CA ASP A 56 -19.74 -6.45 -31.30
C ASP A 56 -19.28 -7.20 -32.57
N LEU A 57 -18.07 -7.77 -32.53
CA LEU A 57 -17.54 -8.63 -33.61
C LEU A 57 -18.00 -10.10 -33.50
N GLY A 58 -18.73 -10.49 -32.47
CA GLY A 58 -19.23 -11.85 -32.25
C GLY A 58 -18.18 -12.86 -31.75
N TYR A 59 -17.02 -12.40 -31.25
CA TYR A 59 -15.98 -13.27 -30.71
C TYR A 59 -16.23 -13.73 -29.27
N VAL A 60 -16.98 -12.97 -28.48
CA VAL A 60 -17.36 -13.31 -27.12
C VAL A 60 -18.87 -13.22 -26.95
N CYS A 61 -19.44 -13.98 -26.00
CA CYS A 61 -20.89 -14.12 -25.81
C CYS A 61 -21.51 -13.07 -24.87
N GLU A 62 -20.70 -12.35 -24.13
CA GLU A 62 -21.17 -11.33 -23.18
C GLU A 62 -20.50 -9.98 -23.45
N SER A 63 -21.25 -8.88 -23.32
CA SER A 63 -20.73 -7.53 -23.55
C SER A 63 -19.88 -7.01 -22.40
N GLU A 64 -20.19 -7.40 -21.15
CA GLU A 64 -19.46 -6.99 -19.96
C GLU A 64 -18.51 -8.09 -19.47
N PRO A 65 -17.23 -7.79 -19.21
CA PRO A 65 -16.25 -8.80 -18.81
C PRO A 65 -16.45 -9.32 -17.40
N PHE A 66 -16.95 -8.48 -16.48
CA PHE A 66 -17.03 -8.78 -15.06
C PHE A 66 -18.44 -8.52 -14.54
N ARG A 67 -19.02 -9.50 -13.82
CA ARG A 67 -20.36 -9.36 -13.19
C ARG A 67 -20.32 -8.56 -11.92
N LYS A 68 -19.27 -8.77 -11.11
CA LYS A 68 -19.05 -8.05 -9.86
C LYS A 68 -17.59 -7.65 -9.75
N LEU A 69 -17.35 -6.35 -9.56
CA LEU A 69 -16.05 -5.79 -9.27
C LEU A 69 -15.99 -5.41 -7.79
N VAL A 70 -14.92 -5.84 -7.12
CA VAL A 70 -14.60 -5.42 -5.75
C VAL A 70 -13.22 -4.80 -5.76
N ASN A 71 -13.15 -3.50 -5.46
CA ASN A 71 -11.91 -2.80 -5.26
C ASN A 71 -11.58 -2.76 -3.77
N GLN A 72 -10.48 -3.40 -3.37
CA GLN A 72 -10.01 -3.30 -1.99
C GLN A 72 -9.47 -1.90 -1.70
N GLY A 73 -9.70 -1.45 -0.47
CA GLY A 73 -9.12 -0.22 0.05
C GLY A 73 -7.59 -0.34 0.19
N MET A 74 -6.91 0.78 0.19
CA MET A 74 -5.46 0.82 0.36
C MET A 74 -5.09 0.62 1.83
N ILE A 75 -4.02 -0.13 2.07
CA ILE A 75 -3.33 -0.13 3.36
C ILE A 75 -2.50 1.15 3.42
N GLN A 76 -2.73 1.93 4.48
CA GLN A 76 -2.06 3.20 4.72
C GLN A 76 -0.95 3.01 5.76
N GLY A 77 0.17 3.69 5.58
CA GLY A 77 1.28 3.71 6.52
C GLY A 77 1.20 4.90 7.45
N ARG A 78 1.82 4.77 8.61
CA ARG A 78 2.11 5.90 9.45
C ARG A 78 3.41 6.53 8.96
N SER A 79 3.34 7.78 8.48
CA SER A 79 4.52 8.60 8.19
C SER A 79 4.94 9.33 9.45
N ASN A 80 6.24 9.47 9.63
CA ASN A 80 6.80 10.32 10.69
C ASN A 80 7.52 11.51 10.06
N PHE A 81 7.52 12.63 10.78
CA PHE A 81 8.07 13.90 10.32
C PHE A 81 9.07 14.46 11.29
N VAL A 82 10.13 15.04 10.73
CA VAL A 82 11.06 15.93 11.43
C VAL A 82 10.91 17.34 10.86
N TYR A 83 11.21 18.35 11.67
CA TYR A 83 11.01 19.76 11.35
C TYR A 83 12.36 20.46 11.24
N ARG A 84 12.79 20.73 10.02
CA ARG A 84 14.03 21.44 9.73
C ARG A 84 13.82 22.94 9.78
N VAL A 85 14.61 23.66 10.54
CA VAL A 85 14.61 25.14 10.52
C VAL A 85 15.12 25.62 9.16
N VAL A 86 14.34 26.44 8.49
CA VAL A 86 14.62 26.90 7.13
C VAL A 86 16.00 27.55 7.02
N GLY A 87 16.75 27.14 5.99
CA GLY A 87 18.09 27.66 5.73
C GLY A 87 19.21 27.13 6.64
N THR A 88 18.92 26.15 7.51
CA THR A 88 19.90 25.58 8.44
C THR A 88 19.92 24.05 8.38
N ASN A 89 20.83 23.40 9.14
CA ASN A 89 20.79 21.97 9.40
C ASN A 89 20.36 21.67 10.86
N LYS A 90 19.46 22.52 11.41
CA LYS A 90 18.87 22.36 12.73
C LYS A 90 17.48 21.79 12.63
N PHE A 91 17.17 20.82 13.47
CA PHE A 91 15.91 20.12 13.56
C PHE A 91 15.26 20.36 14.90
N VAL A 92 14.02 20.80 14.92
CA VAL A 92 13.29 21.16 16.13
C VAL A 92 12.23 20.12 16.44
N SER A 93 12.11 19.72 17.72
CA SER A 93 11.11 18.79 18.21
C SER A 93 9.68 19.32 17.98
N LEU A 94 8.72 18.42 17.80
CA LEU A 94 7.31 18.72 17.45
C LEU A 94 6.68 19.80 18.33
N GLY A 95 6.85 19.75 19.65
CA GLY A 95 6.23 20.71 20.57
C GLY A 95 6.83 22.13 20.51
N LEU A 96 8.00 22.27 19.87
CA LEU A 96 8.68 23.56 19.73
C LEU A 96 8.62 24.13 18.31
N LYS A 97 8.05 23.38 17.34
CA LYS A 97 8.09 23.74 15.92
C LYS A 97 7.49 25.11 15.59
N ASP A 98 6.43 25.51 16.30
CA ASP A 98 5.72 26.76 16.04
C ASP A 98 6.52 28.02 16.47
N GLN A 99 7.66 27.82 17.15
CA GLN A 99 8.59 28.91 17.52
C GLN A 99 9.61 29.20 16.42
N TYR A 100 9.64 28.42 15.35
CA TYR A 100 10.63 28.52 14.27
C TYR A 100 9.90 28.46 12.90
N ASP A 101 10.53 29.04 11.89
CA ASP A 101 10.12 28.80 10.51
C ASP A 101 10.69 27.45 10.07
N THR A 102 9.81 26.46 9.89
CA THR A 102 10.21 25.06 9.70
C THR A 102 9.70 24.48 8.40
N GLN A 103 10.50 23.58 7.83
CA GLN A 103 10.11 22.69 6.75
C GLN A 103 9.94 21.27 7.28
N GLU A 104 8.79 20.66 7.02
CA GLU A 104 8.50 19.27 7.35
C GLU A 104 9.19 18.31 6.37
N ILE A 105 9.85 17.29 6.91
CA ILE A 105 10.56 16.27 6.13
C ILE A 105 10.14 14.90 6.63
N HIS A 106 9.72 14.02 5.72
CA HIS A 106 9.46 12.62 6.02
C HIS A 106 10.73 11.91 6.48
N VAL A 107 10.61 11.09 7.50
CA VAL A 107 11.70 10.31 8.06
C VAL A 107 11.34 8.81 8.07
N ASP A 108 12.35 7.96 7.90
CA ASP A 108 12.19 6.52 7.87
C ASP A 108 11.54 6.00 9.17
N VAL A 109 10.48 5.24 9.04
CA VAL A 109 9.74 4.69 10.18
C VAL A 109 10.60 3.78 11.06
N ASN A 110 11.68 3.18 10.51
CA ASN A 110 12.56 2.28 11.25
C ASN A 110 13.49 3.00 12.23
N ILE A 111 13.69 4.32 12.09
CA ILE A 111 14.51 5.13 13.01
C ILE A 111 13.67 5.98 13.97
N VAL A 112 12.35 5.70 14.04
CA VAL A 112 11.42 6.33 14.98
C VAL A 112 10.75 5.27 15.84
N ARG A 113 10.81 5.39 17.15
CA ARG A 113 10.16 4.47 18.09
C ARG A 113 9.32 5.25 19.10
N ASN A 114 8.03 4.93 19.18
CA ASN A 114 7.10 5.63 20.09
C ASN A 114 7.17 7.15 19.94
N ASP A 115 7.20 7.64 18.70
CA ASP A 115 7.32 9.04 18.31
C ASP A 115 8.68 9.68 18.62
N LEU A 116 9.62 8.94 19.16
CA LEU A 116 10.97 9.41 19.46
C LEU A 116 11.92 9.09 18.31
N LEU A 117 12.63 10.10 17.83
CA LEU A 117 13.67 9.95 16.82
C LEU A 117 14.95 9.37 17.43
N ASP A 118 15.52 8.37 16.78
CA ASP A 118 16.89 7.95 17.01
C ASP A 118 17.84 8.94 16.31
N LEU A 119 18.50 9.81 17.10
CA LEU A 119 19.32 10.91 16.59
C LEU A 119 20.57 10.42 15.85
N GLU A 120 21.18 9.34 16.31
CA GLU A 120 22.38 8.78 15.68
C GLU A 120 22.02 8.05 14.38
N ALA A 121 20.94 7.27 14.38
CA ALA A 121 20.42 6.65 13.18
C ALA A 121 19.99 7.70 12.15
N PHE A 122 19.42 8.84 12.57
CA PHE A 122 19.05 9.93 11.67
C PHE A 122 20.26 10.57 10.99
N ARG A 123 21.34 10.85 11.76
CA ARG A 123 22.60 11.37 11.19
C ARG A 123 23.21 10.39 10.20
N ALA A 124 23.13 9.10 10.47
CA ALA A 124 23.66 8.04 9.60
C ALA A 124 22.78 7.76 8.37
N TRP A 125 21.50 8.11 8.42
CA TRP A 125 20.52 7.81 7.38
C TRP A 125 20.83 8.48 6.05
N ARG A 126 21.25 9.78 6.08
CA ARG A 126 21.65 10.51 4.88
C ARG A 126 22.86 11.39 5.16
N SER A 127 23.76 11.47 4.20
CA SER A 127 24.96 12.28 4.31
C SER A 127 24.68 13.76 4.57
N GLU A 128 23.57 14.30 4.07
CA GLU A 128 23.13 15.69 4.29
C GLU A 128 22.76 15.99 5.76
N PHE A 129 22.49 14.95 6.56
CA PHE A 129 22.11 15.06 7.97
C PHE A 129 23.25 14.69 8.93
N ALA A 130 24.44 14.37 8.43
CA ALA A 130 25.57 13.96 9.26
C ALA A 130 25.89 14.98 10.37
N ASP A 131 25.78 16.28 10.04
CA ASP A 131 26.04 17.40 10.97
C ASP A 131 24.73 17.99 11.55
N ALA A 132 23.64 17.21 11.58
CA ALA A 132 22.35 17.68 12.07
C ALA A 132 22.44 18.08 13.57
N GLU A 133 21.97 19.28 13.89
CA GLU A 133 21.79 19.77 15.27
C GLU A 133 20.31 19.62 15.65
N PHE A 134 20.04 19.25 16.91
CA PHE A 134 18.67 19.02 17.37
C PHE A 134 18.30 19.97 18.51
N ILE A 135 17.14 20.59 18.39
CA ILE A 135 16.51 21.38 19.45
C ILE A 135 15.46 20.45 20.10
N LEU A 136 15.82 19.98 21.27
CA LEU A 136 15.11 18.92 21.99
C LEU A 136 14.05 19.49 22.95
N GLU A 137 13.03 18.72 23.19
CA GLU A 137 12.01 18.93 24.21
C GLU A 137 12.23 17.92 25.33
N ASP A 138 12.52 18.40 26.52
CA ASP A 138 12.88 17.59 27.69
C ASP A 138 13.97 16.51 27.41
N GLY A 139 14.96 16.88 26.61
CA GLY A 139 16.07 16.01 26.24
C GLY A 139 15.75 14.95 25.20
N LYS A 140 14.56 15.00 24.57
CA LYS A 140 14.07 14.08 23.54
C LYS A 140 13.65 14.81 22.28
N TYR A 141 13.71 14.13 21.15
CA TYR A 141 13.17 14.62 19.89
C TYR A 141 11.88 13.90 19.57
N LEU A 142 10.75 14.60 19.62
CA LEU A 142 9.43 14.10 19.24
C LEU A 142 9.19 14.38 17.75
N CYS A 143 8.86 13.35 17.00
CA CYS A 143 8.43 13.45 15.61
C CYS A 143 6.94 13.77 15.51
N GLY A 144 6.57 14.48 14.46
CA GLY A 144 5.18 14.49 14.01
C GLY A 144 4.81 13.20 13.30
N TRP A 145 3.50 13.00 13.09
CA TRP A 145 3.04 11.83 12.33
C TRP A 145 1.71 12.11 11.62
N ALA A 146 1.48 11.38 10.53
CA ALA A 146 0.20 11.31 9.84
C ALA A 146 -0.01 9.92 9.24
N VAL A 147 -1.28 9.58 8.97
CA VAL A 147 -1.64 8.37 8.24
C VAL A 147 -1.73 8.73 6.77
N GLU A 148 -0.89 8.10 5.94
CA GLU A 148 -0.76 8.42 4.53
C GLU A 148 -0.70 7.14 3.69
N LYS A 149 -0.79 7.29 2.37
CA LYS A 149 -0.54 6.20 1.43
C LYS A 149 0.88 5.66 1.65
N MET A 150 1.02 4.34 1.76
CA MET A 150 2.35 3.71 1.79
C MET A 150 3.09 3.95 0.47
N SER A 151 4.27 4.54 0.55
CA SER A 151 5.16 4.67 -0.60
C SER A 151 6.62 4.76 -0.17
N LYS A 152 7.53 4.37 -1.05
CA LYS A 152 8.97 4.47 -0.78
C LYS A 152 9.42 5.91 -0.55
N SER A 153 8.79 6.88 -1.22
CA SER A 153 9.11 8.31 -1.07
C SER A 153 8.65 8.92 0.26
N MET A 154 7.68 8.28 0.94
CA MET A 154 7.19 8.67 2.26
C MET A 154 7.91 7.95 3.39
N PHE A 155 8.81 7.00 3.08
CA PHE A 155 9.56 6.19 4.05
C PHE A 155 8.70 5.50 5.11
N ASN A 156 7.45 5.13 4.75
CA ASN A 156 6.43 4.56 5.61
C ASN A 156 6.00 3.15 5.18
N VAL A 157 6.80 2.49 4.35
CA VAL A 157 6.50 1.14 3.85
C VAL A 157 6.86 0.11 4.91
N VAL A 158 5.92 -0.79 5.19
CA VAL A 158 6.14 -1.99 6.01
C VAL A 158 6.47 -3.15 5.08
N ASN A 159 7.57 -3.86 5.35
CA ASN A 159 7.93 -5.05 4.61
C ASN A 159 7.22 -6.27 5.20
N PRO A 160 6.37 -6.98 4.42
CA PRO A 160 5.68 -8.19 4.88
C PRO A 160 6.63 -9.29 5.37
N ASP A 161 7.83 -9.41 4.77
CA ASP A 161 8.80 -10.45 5.14
C ASP A 161 9.23 -10.29 6.61
N HIS A 162 9.52 -9.07 7.07
CA HIS A 162 9.85 -8.80 8.47
C HIS A 162 8.69 -9.14 9.41
N ILE A 163 7.45 -8.85 9.00
CA ILE A 163 6.27 -9.21 9.80
C ILE A 163 6.10 -10.73 9.88
N VAL A 164 6.37 -11.44 8.79
CA VAL A 164 6.31 -12.91 8.78
C VAL A 164 7.42 -13.51 9.65
N GLU A 165 8.62 -12.94 9.63
CA GLU A 165 9.73 -13.36 10.50
C GLU A 165 9.43 -13.17 11.98
N ASP A 166 8.85 -12.01 12.34
CA ASP A 166 8.58 -11.63 13.73
C ASP A 166 7.33 -12.31 14.31
N TYR A 167 6.26 -12.43 13.54
CA TYR A 167 4.92 -12.83 14.02
C TYR A 167 4.36 -14.10 13.35
N GLY A 168 4.93 -14.52 12.23
CA GLY A 168 4.45 -15.64 11.43
C GLY A 168 3.44 -15.26 10.35
N ALA A 169 3.40 -16.04 9.27
CA ALA A 169 2.55 -15.79 8.10
C ALA A 169 1.04 -15.86 8.42
N ASP A 170 0.63 -16.78 9.29
CA ASP A 170 -0.77 -16.94 9.65
C ASP A 170 -1.27 -15.74 10.48
N THR A 171 -0.44 -15.22 11.38
CA THR A 171 -0.73 -14.00 12.14
C THR A 171 -0.92 -12.80 11.21
N LEU A 172 -0.03 -12.60 10.23
CA LEU A 172 -0.15 -11.56 9.22
C LEU A 172 -1.49 -11.67 8.47
N ARG A 173 -1.82 -12.86 7.96
CA ARG A 173 -3.06 -13.11 7.20
C ARG A 173 -4.31 -12.86 8.04
N MET A 174 -4.31 -13.35 9.28
CA MET A 174 -5.43 -13.09 10.20
C MET A 174 -5.57 -11.61 10.52
N TYR A 175 -4.45 -10.90 10.71
CA TYR A 175 -4.45 -9.47 10.96
C TYR A 175 -5.02 -8.67 9.77
N GLU A 176 -4.63 -9.00 8.54
CA GLU A 176 -5.20 -8.37 7.34
C GLU A 176 -6.73 -8.54 7.25
N MET A 177 -7.24 -9.71 7.59
CA MET A 177 -8.68 -9.97 7.65
C MET A 177 -9.37 -9.21 8.79
N PHE A 178 -8.68 -9.02 9.92
CA PHE A 178 -9.19 -8.30 11.09
C PHE A 178 -9.27 -6.78 10.88
N LEU A 179 -8.43 -6.20 10.01
CA LEU A 179 -8.35 -4.74 9.81
C LEU A 179 -9.68 -4.06 9.47
N GLY A 180 -10.69 -4.81 8.99
CA GLY A 180 -12.03 -4.30 8.71
C GLY A 180 -12.52 -4.59 7.28
N PRO A 181 -13.59 -3.92 6.81
CA PRO A 181 -14.20 -4.18 5.50
C PRO A 181 -13.20 -4.03 4.36
N LEU A 182 -13.22 -4.97 3.41
CA LEU A 182 -12.23 -5.05 2.32
C LEU A 182 -12.14 -3.78 1.48
N GLU A 183 -13.23 -3.11 1.25
CA GLU A 183 -13.35 -1.95 0.33
C GLU A 183 -12.88 -0.63 0.96
N GLN A 184 -12.63 -0.60 2.28
CA GLN A 184 -12.18 0.60 2.98
C GLN A 184 -10.67 0.67 3.10
N SER A 185 -10.11 1.89 2.94
CA SER A 185 -8.71 2.13 3.27
C SER A 185 -8.49 2.02 4.77
N LYS A 186 -7.36 1.43 5.17
CA LYS A 186 -7.08 1.05 6.55
C LYS A 186 -5.67 1.44 6.94
N PRO A 187 -5.49 2.09 8.10
CA PRO A 187 -4.17 2.34 8.63
C PRO A 187 -3.53 1.05 9.15
N TRP A 188 -2.26 0.87 8.87
CA TRP A 188 -1.46 -0.21 9.42
C TRP A 188 -0.90 0.17 10.80
N TYR A 189 -1.29 -0.56 11.83
CA TYR A 189 -0.79 -0.38 13.19
C TYR A 189 -0.19 -1.67 13.72
N LEU A 190 1.14 -1.74 13.81
CA LEU A 190 1.84 -2.92 14.37
C LEU A 190 1.39 -3.29 15.78
N SER A 191 1.00 -2.31 16.60
CA SER A 191 0.49 -2.55 17.96
C SER A 191 -0.78 -3.40 18.00
N LEU A 192 -1.53 -3.49 16.89
CA LEU A 192 -2.75 -4.29 16.82
C LEU A 192 -2.50 -5.73 16.33
N ILE A 193 -1.33 -6.03 15.78
CA ILE A 193 -1.03 -7.38 15.25
C ILE A 193 -1.02 -8.43 16.38
N HIS A 194 -0.64 -8.04 17.58
CA HIS A 194 -0.66 -8.91 18.77
C HIS A 194 -2.05 -9.44 19.13
N ILE A 195 -3.13 -8.74 18.70
CA ILE A 195 -4.51 -9.20 18.92
C ILE A 195 -4.79 -10.46 18.07
N SER A 196 -4.10 -10.60 16.94
CA SER A 196 -4.25 -11.71 16.00
C SER A 196 -3.23 -12.84 16.24
N GLU A 197 -2.28 -12.66 17.17
CA GLU A 197 -1.34 -13.73 17.50
C GLU A 197 -2.11 -14.92 18.10
N PRO A 198 -1.91 -16.14 17.56
CA PRO A 198 -2.48 -17.32 18.20
C PRO A 198 -1.88 -17.43 19.61
N THR A 199 -2.75 -17.53 20.61
CA THR A 199 -2.31 -17.85 21.96
C THR A 199 -1.50 -19.14 21.90
N ARG A 200 -0.19 -19.04 22.10
CA ARG A 200 0.66 -20.24 22.22
C ARG A 200 0.19 -21.00 23.45
N PRO A 201 -0.08 -22.32 23.31
CA PRO A 201 -0.43 -23.14 24.45
C PRO A 201 0.75 -23.24 25.43
#